data_e756ed0c78d67061f842b8b538190607
#
_entry.id   e756ed0c78d67061f842b8b538190607
#
_cell.length_a   1.000
_cell.length_b   1.000
_cell.length_c   1.000
_cell.angle_alpha   90.00
_cell.angle_beta   90.00
_cell.angle_gamma   90.00
#
_symmetry.space_group_name_H-M   'P 1'
#
loop_
_entity.id
_entity.type
_entity.pdbx_description
1 polymer ?
#
loop_
_entity_poly.entity_id
_entity_poly.type
_entity_poly.pdbx_seq_one_letter_code
_entity_poly.pdbx_strand_id
1 'polypeptide(L)'
;MQNKVLMPGDASGNYDEKWTKTFDLQFLILWLILFFLLYSWTVIFDPSLFNAVDFFKKTCIKLSVMMILALLGGMLCRHFCNTDEKGYITTSKNGWFKVNYTRKIQHFAAYIVPLLSPPTEPLGILPHLWESLFVLFMFLILIKPVREFSTFFMLQFNSMDRVEDRPNTLKWIVLGNMLPGLLIITIFKQVFETCLGLPLLASVVVLTVAIGDGFAEPVGTYLGKKKYVVPSWNLKHRYVRSYAGSACVYLAAVLFLILFREQFANAKEFWSAMILFPPVMTLSEAFAPHSMDTPIMMLIGFSLLFGICAIF
;
A
#
# COMPACT_ATOMS: atom_id res chain seq x y z
N MET A 1 1.04 24.59 25.20
CA MET A 1 0.40 24.38 23.89
C MET A 1 -0.36 23.08 23.94
N GLN A 2 -1.68 23.08 23.91
CA GLN A 2 -2.46 21.85 23.87
C GLN A 2 -2.21 21.15 22.52
N ASN A 3 -1.65 19.93 22.55
CA ASN A 3 -1.50 19.10 21.35
C ASN A 3 -2.89 18.71 20.86
N LYS A 4 -3.34 19.34 19.78
CA LYS A 4 -4.64 19.03 19.16
C LYS A 4 -4.59 17.60 18.65
N VAL A 5 -5.45 16.74 19.17
CA VAL A 5 -5.67 15.40 18.64
C VAL A 5 -6.48 15.55 17.36
N LEU A 6 -5.88 15.29 16.20
CA LEU A 6 -6.60 15.28 14.93
C LEU A 6 -7.45 14.02 14.86
N MET A 7 -8.77 14.20 14.82
CA MET A 7 -9.69 13.12 14.44
C MET A 7 -9.71 13.01 12.90
N PRO A 8 -9.85 11.81 12.34
CA PRO A 8 -10.06 11.67 10.90
C PRO A 8 -11.25 12.51 10.46
N GLY A 9 -10.98 13.53 9.64
CA GLY A 9 -11.98 14.50 9.13
C GLY A 9 -11.85 15.95 9.61
N ASP A 10 -10.91 16.26 10.51
CA ASP A 10 -10.77 17.61 11.10
C ASP A 10 -9.84 18.57 10.34
N ALA A 11 -9.23 18.16 9.24
CA ALA A 11 -8.26 18.97 8.53
C ALA A 11 -8.88 19.70 7.33
N SER A 12 -9.05 21.00 7.42
CA SER A 12 -9.23 21.90 6.28
C SER A 12 -7.86 22.17 5.62
N GLY A 13 -7.39 21.25 4.79
CA GLY A 13 -6.13 21.42 4.08
C GLY A 13 -6.35 22.18 2.79
N ASN A 14 -5.86 23.43 2.70
CA ASN A 14 -5.68 24.09 1.41
C ASN A 14 -4.53 23.44 0.64
N TYR A 15 -4.72 23.21 -0.67
CA TYR A 15 -3.64 22.78 -1.53
C TYR A 15 -2.60 23.91 -1.69
N ASP A 16 -1.39 23.70 -1.17
CA ASP A 16 -0.25 24.55 -1.50
C ASP A 16 0.23 24.23 -2.94
N GLU A 17 -0.12 25.12 -3.87
CA GLU A 17 0.18 24.94 -5.29
C GLU A 17 1.69 24.81 -5.58
N LYS A 18 2.51 25.58 -4.90
CA LYS A 18 3.96 25.58 -5.10
C LYS A 18 4.57 24.23 -4.72
N TRP A 19 4.15 23.69 -3.62
CA TRP A 19 4.68 22.44 -3.10
C TRP A 19 4.27 21.24 -3.96
N THR A 20 3.00 21.15 -4.36
CA THR A 20 2.48 20.10 -5.25
C THR A 20 3.24 20.08 -6.58
N LYS A 21 3.49 21.25 -7.18
CA LYS A 21 4.23 21.37 -8.43
C LYS A 21 5.67 20.85 -8.31
N THR A 22 6.35 21.13 -7.20
CA THR A 22 7.71 20.65 -6.94
C THR A 22 7.74 19.13 -6.83
N PHE A 23 6.81 18.52 -6.08
CA PHE A 23 6.73 17.08 -5.95
C PHE A 23 6.41 16.40 -7.29
N ASP A 24 5.43 16.92 -8.03
CA ASP A 24 5.04 16.35 -9.33
C ASP A 24 6.23 16.27 -10.29
N LEU A 25 7.04 17.34 -10.35
CA LEU A 25 8.26 17.35 -11.16
C LEU A 25 9.31 16.35 -10.67
N GLN A 26 9.55 16.30 -9.36
CA GLN A 26 10.49 15.34 -8.77
C GLN A 26 10.05 13.90 -9.02
N PHE A 27 8.77 13.61 -8.93
CA PHE A 27 8.22 12.29 -9.18
C PHE A 27 8.37 11.89 -10.66
N LEU A 28 8.10 12.80 -11.60
CA LEU A 28 8.33 12.57 -13.02
C LEU A 28 9.80 12.27 -13.31
N ILE A 29 10.72 13.08 -12.76
CA ILE A 29 12.17 12.88 -12.95
C ILE A 29 12.59 11.53 -12.36
N LEU A 30 12.16 11.20 -11.15
CA LEU A 30 12.46 9.91 -10.51
C LEU A 30 11.98 8.75 -11.38
N TRP A 31 10.75 8.82 -11.86
CA TRP A 31 10.19 7.76 -12.71
C TRP A 31 10.99 7.59 -14.01
N LEU A 32 11.37 8.69 -14.66
CA LEU A 32 12.21 8.64 -15.87
C LEU A 32 13.58 8.02 -15.60
N ILE A 33 14.23 8.39 -14.48
CA ILE A 33 15.51 7.80 -14.08
C ILE A 33 15.36 6.29 -13.88
N LEU A 34 14.35 5.85 -13.12
CA LEU A 34 14.09 4.43 -12.88
C LEU A 34 13.79 3.68 -14.19
N PHE A 35 13.01 4.29 -15.09
CA PHE A 35 12.71 3.72 -16.41
C PHE A 35 13.99 3.51 -17.23
N PHE A 36 14.83 4.52 -17.37
CA PHE A 36 16.06 4.39 -18.16
C PHE A 36 17.07 3.44 -17.55
N LEU A 37 17.18 3.40 -16.22
CA LEU A 37 18.04 2.43 -15.54
C LEU A 37 17.55 1.02 -15.77
N LEU A 38 16.25 0.77 -15.60
CA LEU A 38 15.67 -0.56 -15.77
C LEU A 38 15.69 -0.99 -17.25
N TYR A 39 15.40 -0.07 -18.18
CA TYR A 39 15.52 -0.33 -19.60
C TYR A 39 16.94 -0.75 -19.99
N SER A 40 17.95 0.04 -19.57
CA SER A 40 19.35 -0.27 -19.84
C SER A 40 19.77 -1.61 -19.24
N TRP A 41 19.34 -1.88 -18.02
CA TRP A 41 19.59 -3.20 -17.38
C TRP A 41 18.97 -4.33 -18.18
N THR A 42 17.72 -4.20 -18.59
CA THR A 42 17.04 -5.23 -19.39
C THR A 42 17.74 -5.47 -20.72
N VAL A 43 18.14 -4.40 -21.43
CA VAL A 43 18.88 -4.52 -22.71
C VAL A 43 20.19 -5.28 -22.54
N ILE A 44 20.90 -5.08 -21.42
CA ILE A 44 22.22 -5.67 -21.19
C ILE A 44 22.11 -7.12 -20.70
N PHE A 45 21.19 -7.42 -19.76
CA PHE A 45 21.19 -8.71 -19.04
C PHE A 45 20.09 -9.67 -19.49
N ASP A 46 18.93 -9.17 -19.96
CA ASP A 46 17.83 -10.03 -20.40
C ASP A 46 16.97 -9.33 -21.48
N PRO A 47 17.50 -9.12 -22.68
CA PRO A 47 16.73 -8.49 -23.76
C PRO A 47 15.52 -9.34 -24.22
N SER A 48 15.49 -10.63 -23.89
CA SER A 48 14.39 -11.52 -24.24
C SER A 48 13.08 -11.14 -23.53
N LEU A 49 13.16 -10.46 -22.38
CA LEU A 49 11.99 -9.99 -21.65
C LEU A 49 11.10 -9.08 -22.50
N PHE A 50 11.67 -8.29 -23.41
CA PHE A 50 10.88 -7.44 -24.31
C PHE A 50 10.00 -8.23 -25.30
N ASN A 51 10.32 -9.49 -25.53
CA ASN A 51 9.54 -10.41 -26.37
C ASN A 51 8.52 -11.22 -25.54
N ALA A 52 8.48 -11.06 -24.21
CA ALA A 52 7.57 -11.77 -23.32
C ALA A 52 6.14 -11.21 -23.38
N VAL A 53 5.45 -11.43 -24.49
CA VAL A 53 4.11 -10.89 -24.75
C VAL A 53 3.12 -11.23 -23.64
N ASP A 54 3.17 -12.45 -23.11
CA ASP A 54 2.28 -12.90 -22.03
C ASP A 54 2.51 -12.14 -20.73
N PHE A 55 3.76 -11.80 -20.39
CA PHE A 55 4.09 -10.97 -19.24
C PHE A 55 3.44 -9.58 -19.37
N PHE A 56 3.67 -8.91 -20.49
CA PHE A 56 3.10 -7.57 -20.72
C PHE A 56 1.57 -7.60 -20.77
N LYS A 57 0.97 -8.60 -21.41
CA LYS A 57 -0.48 -8.78 -21.46
C LYS A 57 -1.08 -8.95 -20.05
N LYS A 58 -0.50 -9.82 -19.21
CA LYS A 58 -0.93 -10.03 -17.84
C LYS A 58 -0.79 -8.75 -17.01
N THR A 59 0.33 -8.04 -17.16
CA THR A 59 0.56 -6.76 -16.47
C THR A 59 -0.47 -5.72 -16.88
N CYS A 60 -0.76 -5.57 -18.18
CA CYS A 60 -1.80 -4.66 -18.66
C CYS A 60 -3.19 -5.00 -18.09
N ILE A 61 -3.55 -6.27 -17.99
CA ILE A 61 -4.82 -6.69 -17.40
C ILE A 61 -4.87 -6.28 -15.92
N LYS A 62 -3.82 -6.57 -15.14
CA LYS A 62 -3.74 -6.18 -13.72
C LYS A 62 -3.90 -4.67 -13.54
N LEU A 63 -3.15 -3.88 -14.30
CA LEU A 63 -3.23 -2.41 -14.25
C LEU A 63 -4.62 -1.88 -14.65
N SER A 64 -5.24 -2.49 -15.67
CA SER A 64 -6.60 -2.13 -16.10
C SER A 64 -7.62 -2.40 -15.00
N VAL A 65 -7.55 -3.55 -14.33
CA VAL A 65 -8.44 -3.85 -13.19
C VAL A 65 -8.23 -2.84 -12.05
N MET A 66 -7.00 -2.51 -11.70
CA MET A 66 -6.71 -1.50 -10.67
C MET A 66 -7.27 -0.12 -11.06
N MET A 67 -7.13 0.26 -12.33
CA MET A 67 -7.64 1.52 -12.86
C MET A 67 -9.16 1.60 -12.81
N ILE A 68 -9.85 0.50 -13.17
CA ILE A 68 -11.31 0.39 -13.08
C ILE A 68 -11.77 0.51 -11.62
N LEU A 69 -11.12 -0.17 -10.68
CA LEU A 69 -11.44 -0.09 -9.26
C LEU A 69 -11.22 1.34 -8.72
N ALA A 70 -10.15 2.02 -9.14
CA ALA A 70 -9.91 3.40 -8.78
C ALA A 70 -10.99 4.34 -9.34
N LEU A 71 -11.40 4.13 -10.58
CA LEU A 71 -12.47 4.89 -11.22
C LEU A 71 -13.80 4.70 -10.49
N LEU A 72 -14.19 3.46 -10.20
CA LEU A 72 -15.41 3.15 -9.44
C LEU A 72 -15.37 3.77 -8.03
N GLY A 73 -14.22 3.68 -7.35
CA GLY A 73 -14.03 4.34 -6.06
C GLY A 73 -14.22 5.86 -6.13
N GLY A 74 -13.69 6.50 -7.17
CA GLY A 74 -13.88 7.94 -7.40
C GLY A 74 -15.33 8.33 -7.72
N MET A 75 -16.03 7.51 -8.50
CA MET A 75 -17.45 7.69 -8.76
C MET A 75 -18.27 7.61 -7.47
N LEU A 76 -17.98 6.62 -6.60
CA LEU A 76 -18.59 6.51 -5.28
C LEU A 76 -18.28 7.75 -4.41
N CYS A 77 -17.05 8.23 -4.40
CA CYS A 77 -16.68 9.45 -3.67
C CYS A 77 -17.50 10.65 -4.15
N ARG A 78 -17.62 10.87 -5.45
CA ARG A 78 -18.43 11.99 -5.99
C ARG A 78 -19.92 11.84 -5.76
N HIS A 79 -20.42 10.61 -5.69
CA HIS A 79 -21.82 10.36 -5.36
C HIS A 79 -22.14 10.79 -3.92
N PHE A 80 -21.29 10.45 -2.96
CA PHE A 80 -21.49 10.71 -1.54
C PHE A 80 -20.85 11.98 -1.01
N CYS A 81 -20.04 12.67 -1.79
CA CYS A 81 -19.35 13.90 -1.39
C CYS A 81 -19.61 15.04 -2.37
N ASN A 82 -19.45 16.27 -1.87
CA ASN A 82 -19.41 17.46 -2.71
C ASN A 82 -18.00 17.64 -3.28
N THR A 83 -17.92 18.31 -4.43
CA THR A 83 -16.67 18.68 -5.07
C THR A 83 -16.57 20.17 -5.26
N ASP A 84 -15.35 20.71 -5.30
CA ASP A 84 -15.08 22.07 -5.75
C ASP A 84 -15.12 22.19 -7.29
N GLU A 85 -14.87 23.40 -7.79
CA GLU A 85 -14.87 23.71 -9.23
C GLU A 85 -13.81 22.92 -10.02
N LYS A 86 -12.71 22.53 -9.36
CA LYS A 86 -11.62 21.71 -9.94
C LYS A 86 -11.86 20.21 -9.81
N GLY A 87 -12.93 19.79 -9.16
CA GLY A 87 -13.31 18.39 -8.98
C GLY A 87 -12.73 17.71 -7.75
N TYR A 88 -12.08 18.42 -6.83
CA TYR A 88 -11.61 17.86 -5.55
C TYR A 88 -12.75 17.65 -4.56
N ILE A 89 -12.72 16.57 -3.82
CA ILE A 89 -13.68 16.28 -2.76
C ILE A 89 -13.57 17.34 -1.65
N THR A 90 -14.68 17.92 -1.22
CA THR A 90 -14.71 18.92 -0.16
C THR A 90 -15.33 18.39 1.13
N THR A 91 -16.60 18.02 1.10
CA THR A 91 -17.36 17.59 2.27
C THR A 91 -18.21 16.37 1.94
N SER A 92 -18.40 15.48 2.91
CA SER A 92 -19.36 14.37 2.78
C SER A 92 -20.79 14.92 2.83
N LYS A 93 -21.65 14.46 1.91
CA LYS A 93 -23.09 14.73 1.92
C LYS A 93 -23.80 14.00 3.07
N ASN A 94 -23.27 12.82 3.41
CA ASN A 94 -23.79 11.93 4.44
C ASN A 94 -22.68 11.70 5.46
N GLY A 95 -22.90 12.04 6.71
CA GLY A 95 -21.86 11.98 7.75
C GLY A 95 -21.18 10.61 7.98
N TRP A 96 -21.72 9.53 7.42
CA TRP A 96 -21.17 8.17 7.53
C TRP A 96 -20.12 7.84 6.46
N PHE A 97 -20.19 8.42 5.26
CA PHE A 97 -19.27 8.12 4.17
C PHE A 97 -17.94 8.87 4.33
N LYS A 98 -16.84 8.15 4.18
CA LYS A 98 -15.48 8.70 4.20
C LYS A 98 -14.66 8.18 3.01
N VAL A 99 -13.82 9.02 2.44
CA VAL A 99 -12.88 8.63 1.35
C VAL A 99 -11.95 7.49 1.80
N ASN A 100 -11.71 7.35 3.10
CA ASN A 100 -10.96 6.25 3.68
C ASN A 100 -11.47 4.87 3.24
N TYR A 101 -12.78 4.70 3.02
CA TYR A 101 -13.34 3.42 2.57
C TYR A 101 -12.92 3.08 1.14
N THR A 102 -12.97 4.05 0.21
CA THR A 102 -12.55 3.84 -1.17
C THR A 102 -11.03 3.68 -1.26
N ARG A 103 -10.27 4.39 -0.44
CA ARG A 103 -8.82 4.20 -0.33
C ARG A 103 -8.46 2.78 0.10
N LYS A 104 -9.19 2.18 1.04
CA LYS A 104 -8.97 0.79 1.44
C LYS A 104 -9.36 -0.20 0.35
N ILE A 105 -10.33 0.11 -0.53
CA ILE A 105 -10.57 -0.68 -1.74
C ILE A 105 -9.33 -0.69 -2.64
N GLN A 106 -8.67 0.46 -2.84
CA GLN A 106 -7.41 0.54 -3.59
C GLN A 106 -6.28 -0.24 -2.91
N HIS A 107 -6.21 -0.19 -1.59
CA HIS A 107 -5.26 -0.98 -0.82
C HIS A 107 -5.46 -2.49 -1.06
N PHE A 108 -6.68 -3.01 -0.93
CA PHE A 108 -6.98 -4.41 -1.24
C PHE A 108 -6.64 -4.75 -2.70
N ALA A 109 -6.98 -3.89 -3.66
CA ALA A 109 -6.68 -4.10 -5.06
C ALA A 109 -5.18 -4.25 -5.31
N ALA A 110 -4.35 -3.40 -4.69
CA ALA A 110 -2.90 -3.43 -4.84
C ALA A 110 -2.27 -4.79 -4.44
N TYR A 111 -2.89 -5.51 -3.51
CA TYR A 111 -2.38 -6.80 -3.04
C TYR A 111 -3.09 -8.01 -3.66
N ILE A 112 -4.39 -7.92 -3.94
CA ILE A 112 -5.19 -9.05 -4.43
C ILE A 112 -5.06 -9.18 -5.95
N VAL A 113 -5.06 -8.07 -6.69
CA VAL A 113 -4.96 -8.10 -8.15
C VAL A 113 -3.70 -8.82 -8.66
N PRO A 114 -2.50 -8.64 -8.07
CA PRO A 114 -1.34 -9.43 -8.44
C PRO A 114 -1.53 -10.95 -8.28
N LEU A 115 -2.37 -11.39 -7.33
CA LEU A 115 -2.64 -12.82 -7.09
C LEU A 115 -3.62 -13.44 -8.09
N LEU A 116 -4.37 -12.64 -8.84
CA LEU A 116 -5.31 -13.12 -9.87
C LEU A 116 -4.60 -13.76 -11.08
N SER A 117 -3.31 -13.50 -11.23
CA SER A 117 -2.47 -14.15 -12.24
C SER A 117 -1.30 -14.81 -11.54
N PRO A 118 -1.46 -16.03 -11.02
CA PRO A 118 -0.35 -16.78 -10.43
C PRO A 118 0.76 -16.90 -11.48
N PRO A 119 2.02 -16.70 -11.09
CA PRO A 119 3.15 -16.89 -11.98
C PRO A 119 3.17 -18.36 -12.42
N THR A 120 3.09 -18.59 -13.72
CA THR A 120 3.27 -19.93 -14.30
C THR A 120 4.74 -20.35 -14.30
N GLU A 121 5.64 -19.37 -14.07
CA GLU A 121 7.08 -19.53 -13.96
C GLU A 121 7.60 -18.61 -12.84
N PRO A 122 8.73 -18.95 -12.18
CA PRO A 122 9.36 -18.07 -11.22
C PRO A 122 9.71 -16.75 -11.93
N LEU A 123 9.00 -15.68 -11.57
CA LEU A 123 9.30 -14.36 -12.08
C LEU A 123 10.60 -13.90 -11.42
N GLY A 124 11.68 -13.84 -12.19
CA GLY A 124 12.95 -13.26 -11.76
C GLY A 124 12.76 -11.79 -11.31
N ILE A 125 13.79 -11.24 -10.69
CA ILE A 125 13.76 -9.86 -10.14
C ILE A 125 13.38 -8.80 -11.21
N LEU A 126 13.80 -9.00 -12.45
CA LEU A 126 13.63 -8.03 -13.53
C LEU A 126 12.15 -7.81 -13.92
N PRO A 127 11.32 -8.86 -14.15
CA PRO A 127 9.89 -8.70 -14.33
C PRO A 127 9.18 -8.01 -13.16
N HIS A 128 9.56 -8.31 -11.90
CA HIS A 128 8.98 -7.63 -10.73
C HIS A 128 9.32 -6.14 -10.70
N LEU A 129 10.52 -5.75 -11.09
CA LEU A 129 10.90 -4.33 -11.19
C LEU A 129 10.10 -3.62 -12.28
N TRP A 130 9.86 -4.27 -13.42
CA TRP A 130 9.00 -3.72 -14.48
C TRP A 130 7.54 -3.57 -14.03
N GLU A 131 6.95 -4.58 -13.38
CA GLU A 131 5.61 -4.46 -12.80
C GLU A 131 5.54 -3.28 -11.80
N SER A 132 6.54 -3.16 -10.93
CA SER A 132 6.64 -2.06 -9.96
C SER A 132 6.72 -0.69 -10.64
N LEU A 133 7.49 -0.58 -11.71
CA LEU A 133 7.61 0.65 -12.49
C LEU A 133 6.29 1.02 -13.18
N PHE A 134 5.55 0.05 -13.70
CA PHE A 134 4.22 0.28 -14.28
C PHE A 134 3.19 0.69 -13.21
N VAL A 135 3.25 0.11 -12.01
CA VAL A 135 2.40 0.56 -10.89
C VAL A 135 2.73 2.00 -10.51
N LEU A 136 4.01 2.39 -10.44
CA LEU A 136 4.41 3.78 -10.21
C LEU A 136 3.93 4.72 -11.32
N PHE A 137 3.91 4.26 -12.58
CA PHE A 137 3.34 5.02 -13.70
C PHE A 137 1.86 5.33 -13.47
N MET A 138 1.07 4.40 -12.93
CA MET A 138 -0.34 4.62 -12.60
C MET A 138 -0.54 5.77 -11.59
N PHE A 139 0.43 5.99 -10.70
CA PHE A 139 0.41 7.16 -9.81
C PHE A 139 0.95 8.42 -10.48
N LEU A 140 1.91 8.27 -11.41
CA LEU A 140 2.45 9.41 -12.16
C LEU A 140 1.37 10.11 -13.00
N ILE A 141 0.44 9.35 -13.61
CA ILE A 141 -0.67 9.95 -14.37
C ILE A 141 -1.67 10.71 -13.49
N LEU A 142 -1.57 10.62 -12.16
CA LEU A 142 -2.39 11.35 -11.20
C LEU A 142 -1.76 12.65 -10.70
N ILE A 143 -0.62 13.08 -11.26
CA ILE A 143 -0.04 14.39 -10.95
C ILE A 143 -1.02 15.54 -11.26
N LYS A 144 -0.85 16.66 -10.57
CA LYS A 144 -1.82 17.77 -10.63
C LYS A 144 -2.19 18.22 -12.04
N PRO A 145 -1.25 18.47 -12.98
CA PRO A 145 -1.61 18.91 -14.31
C PRO A 145 -2.50 17.92 -15.06
N VAL A 146 -2.25 16.61 -14.90
CA VAL A 146 -2.98 15.56 -15.61
C VAL A 146 -4.37 15.35 -15.01
N ARG A 147 -4.47 15.26 -13.68
CA ARG A 147 -5.77 15.05 -13.03
C ARG A 147 -6.71 16.26 -13.14
N GLU A 148 -6.19 17.48 -13.13
CA GLU A 148 -7.01 18.69 -13.32
C GLU A 148 -7.43 18.88 -14.79
N PHE A 149 -6.66 18.37 -15.75
CA PHE A 149 -7.03 18.39 -17.16
C PHE A 149 -8.10 17.35 -17.51
N SER A 150 -8.13 16.19 -16.85
CA SER A 150 -9.00 15.07 -17.19
C SER A 150 -9.86 14.62 -16.03
N THR A 151 -11.19 14.69 -16.20
CA THR A 151 -12.16 14.17 -15.23
C THR A 151 -11.94 12.68 -14.94
N PHE A 152 -11.50 11.90 -15.92
CA PHE A 152 -11.18 10.48 -15.76
C PHE A 152 -10.07 10.24 -14.72
N PHE A 153 -8.98 11.02 -14.80
CA PHE A 153 -7.89 10.90 -13.81
C PHE A 153 -8.25 11.57 -12.49
N MET A 154 -9.04 12.64 -12.50
CA MET A 154 -9.53 13.25 -11.27
C MET A 154 -10.42 12.28 -10.47
N LEU A 155 -11.28 11.50 -11.14
CA LEU A 155 -12.08 10.47 -10.47
C LEU A 155 -11.19 9.43 -9.78
N GLN A 156 -10.14 8.95 -10.44
CA GLN A 156 -9.22 8.00 -9.83
C GLN A 156 -8.50 8.60 -8.62
N PHE A 157 -8.06 9.85 -8.71
CA PHE A 157 -7.46 10.57 -7.59
C PHE A 157 -8.45 10.75 -6.42
N ASN A 158 -9.72 11.06 -6.70
CA ASN A 158 -10.76 11.21 -5.68
C ASN A 158 -10.97 9.93 -4.85
N SER A 159 -10.70 8.74 -5.40
CA SER A 159 -10.84 7.48 -4.67
C SER A 159 -9.89 7.33 -3.49
N MET A 160 -8.81 8.11 -3.46
CA MET A 160 -7.73 7.98 -2.47
C MET A 160 -7.33 9.31 -1.80
N ASP A 161 -7.93 10.45 -2.22
CA ASP A 161 -7.57 11.78 -1.74
C ASP A 161 -8.26 12.13 -0.41
N ARG A 162 -7.62 11.79 0.69
CA ARG A 162 -8.09 12.20 2.03
C ARG A 162 -7.76 13.66 2.31
N VAL A 163 -8.72 14.39 2.89
CA VAL A 163 -8.56 15.81 3.24
C VAL A 163 -7.38 16.01 4.21
N GLU A 164 -7.20 15.10 5.16
CA GLU A 164 -6.12 15.13 6.15
C GLU A 164 -4.71 14.94 5.56
N ASP A 165 -4.59 14.35 4.38
CA ASP A 165 -3.30 14.13 3.70
C ASP A 165 -2.91 15.29 2.78
N ARG A 166 -3.81 16.24 2.53
CA ARG A 166 -3.58 17.39 1.66
C ARG A 166 -2.57 18.38 2.26
N PRO A 167 -1.75 19.01 1.45
CA PRO A 167 -1.64 18.94 -0.02
C PRO A 167 -0.81 17.74 -0.52
N ASN A 168 -0.34 16.89 0.36
CA ASN A 168 0.72 15.90 0.14
C ASN A 168 0.18 14.48 -0.20
N THR A 169 -1.11 14.33 -0.53
CA THR A 169 -1.75 13.02 -0.73
C THR A 169 -0.93 12.10 -1.63
N LEU A 170 -0.57 12.55 -2.83
CA LEU A 170 0.17 11.73 -3.78
C LEU A 170 1.59 11.39 -3.28
N LYS A 171 2.27 12.34 -2.62
CA LYS A 171 3.58 12.10 -2.00
C LYS A 171 3.51 11.03 -0.94
N TRP A 172 2.52 11.10 -0.03
CA TRP A 172 2.39 10.10 1.03
C TRP A 172 2.09 8.71 0.47
N ILE A 173 1.26 8.63 -0.59
CA ILE A 173 0.98 7.37 -1.25
C ILE A 173 2.25 6.82 -1.92
N VAL A 174 2.94 7.63 -2.72
CA VAL A 174 4.10 7.17 -3.51
C VAL A 174 5.32 6.94 -2.63
N LEU A 175 5.79 7.96 -1.91
CA LEU A 175 7.04 7.87 -1.14
C LEU A 175 6.84 7.24 0.25
N GLY A 176 5.65 7.37 0.84
CA GLY A 176 5.35 6.80 2.14
C GLY A 176 4.97 5.31 2.09
N ASN A 177 4.37 4.86 1.00
CA ASN A 177 3.83 3.50 0.91
C ASN A 177 4.32 2.73 -0.31
N MET A 178 4.00 3.21 -1.53
CA MET A 178 4.15 2.38 -2.72
C MET A 178 5.61 2.06 -3.05
N LEU A 179 6.46 3.09 -3.18
CA LEU A 179 7.87 2.89 -3.52
C LEU A 179 8.60 2.03 -2.49
N PRO A 180 8.59 2.34 -1.17
CA PRO A 180 9.26 1.48 -0.19
C PRO A 180 8.62 0.10 -0.09
N GLY A 181 7.28 -0.02 -0.18
CA GLY A 181 6.59 -1.31 -0.15
C GLY A 181 6.99 -2.21 -1.31
N LEU A 182 7.01 -1.70 -2.54
CA LEU A 182 7.43 -2.43 -3.73
C LEU A 182 8.89 -2.90 -3.64
N LEU A 183 9.78 -2.05 -3.15
CA LEU A 183 11.20 -2.40 -2.95
C LEU A 183 11.35 -3.51 -1.90
N ILE A 184 10.68 -3.37 -0.76
CA ILE A 184 10.74 -4.37 0.32
C ILE A 184 10.20 -5.72 -0.15
N ILE A 185 9.04 -5.75 -0.82
CA ILE A 185 8.46 -6.98 -1.35
C ILE A 185 9.42 -7.64 -2.35
N THR A 186 9.98 -6.87 -3.29
CA THR A 186 10.87 -7.40 -4.32
C THR A 186 12.12 -8.02 -3.69
N ILE A 187 12.76 -7.31 -2.74
CA ILE A 187 13.95 -7.79 -2.06
C ILE A 187 13.64 -9.06 -1.25
N PHE A 188 12.61 -9.03 -0.41
CA PHE A 188 12.33 -10.14 0.48
C PHE A 188 11.78 -11.37 -0.25
N LYS A 189 10.99 -11.22 -1.31
CA LYS A 189 10.64 -12.37 -2.15
C LYS A 189 11.87 -13.08 -2.67
N GLN A 190 12.84 -12.32 -3.19
CA GLN A 190 14.10 -12.89 -3.66
C GLN A 190 14.89 -13.55 -2.53
N VAL A 191 14.97 -12.92 -1.35
CA VAL A 191 15.65 -13.48 -0.17
C VAL A 191 14.99 -14.77 0.30
N PHE A 192 13.65 -14.83 0.40
CA PHE A 192 12.93 -16.05 0.81
C PHE A 192 13.10 -17.18 -0.21
N GLU A 193 13.14 -16.85 -1.50
CA GLU A 193 13.37 -17.82 -2.56
C GLU A 193 14.82 -18.34 -2.54
N THR A 194 15.82 -17.44 -2.54
CA THR A 194 17.23 -17.83 -2.71
C THR A 194 17.89 -18.36 -1.44
N CYS A 195 17.55 -17.82 -0.26
CA CYS A 195 18.20 -18.17 1.00
C CYS A 195 17.48 -19.29 1.76
N LEU A 196 16.13 -19.33 1.67
CA LEU A 196 15.32 -20.32 2.40
C LEU A 196 14.70 -21.38 1.49
N GLY A 197 14.59 -21.15 0.18
CA GLY A 197 13.83 -22.02 -0.73
C GLY A 197 12.30 -21.99 -0.48
N LEU A 198 11.80 -20.95 0.19
CA LEU A 198 10.40 -20.82 0.67
C LEU A 198 9.71 -19.57 0.12
N PRO A 199 9.58 -19.41 -1.22
CA PRO A 199 9.05 -18.19 -1.82
C PRO A 199 7.61 -17.90 -1.40
N LEU A 200 6.79 -18.92 -1.14
CA LEU A 200 5.39 -18.77 -0.74
C LEU A 200 5.25 -18.26 0.69
N LEU A 201 6.22 -18.49 1.57
CA LEU A 201 6.16 -17.99 2.95
C LEU A 201 6.16 -16.47 3.03
N ALA A 202 6.79 -15.79 2.06
CA ALA A 202 6.72 -14.33 1.92
C ALA A 202 5.27 -13.83 1.80
N SER A 203 4.37 -14.65 1.26
CA SER A 203 2.95 -14.29 1.11
C SER A 203 2.23 -14.11 2.45
N VAL A 204 2.69 -14.75 3.52
CA VAL A 204 2.13 -14.57 4.88
C VAL A 204 2.20 -13.10 5.30
N VAL A 205 3.35 -12.45 5.09
CA VAL A 205 3.53 -11.04 5.42
C VAL A 205 2.65 -10.16 4.55
N VAL A 206 2.71 -10.37 3.23
CA VAL A 206 1.96 -9.58 2.24
C VAL A 206 0.46 -9.64 2.52
N LEU A 207 -0.08 -10.84 2.74
CA LEU A 207 -1.51 -11.04 3.01
C LEU A 207 -1.93 -10.53 4.40
N THR A 208 -1.05 -10.64 5.40
CA THR A 208 -1.30 -10.04 6.72
C THR A 208 -1.43 -8.53 6.62
N VAL A 209 -0.55 -7.87 5.86
CA VAL A 209 -0.63 -6.42 5.62
C VAL A 209 -1.88 -6.11 4.79
N ALA A 210 -2.12 -6.84 3.71
CA ALA A 210 -3.28 -6.61 2.83
C ALA A 210 -4.60 -6.64 3.60
N ILE A 211 -4.84 -7.70 4.36
CA ILE A 211 -6.11 -7.95 5.04
C ILE A 211 -6.14 -7.28 6.42
N GLY A 212 -5.07 -7.42 7.20
CA GLY A 212 -4.99 -6.89 8.57
C GLY A 212 -5.07 -5.37 8.60
N ASP A 213 -4.15 -4.66 7.94
CA ASP A 213 -4.19 -3.20 7.84
C ASP A 213 -5.38 -2.73 6.97
N GLY A 214 -5.73 -3.49 5.93
CA GLY A 214 -6.89 -3.18 5.09
C GLY A 214 -8.17 -3.03 5.91
N PHE A 215 -8.45 -3.95 6.82
CA PHE A 215 -9.62 -3.90 7.69
C PHE A 215 -9.43 -3.09 8.97
N ALA A 216 -8.21 -2.83 9.41
CA ALA A 216 -7.94 -2.13 10.68
C ALA A 216 -8.65 -0.77 10.76
N GLU A 217 -8.58 0.04 9.70
CA GLU A 217 -9.19 1.37 9.66
C GLU A 217 -10.72 1.33 9.56
N PRO A 218 -11.38 0.59 8.64
CA PRO A 218 -12.83 0.48 8.57
C PRO A 218 -13.44 -0.09 9.85
N VAL A 219 -12.92 -1.22 10.34
CA VAL A 219 -13.40 -1.86 11.56
C VAL A 219 -13.14 -1.01 12.78
N GLY A 220 -11.95 -0.41 12.85
CA GLY A 220 -11.58 0.50 13.92
C GLY A 220 -12.44 1.74 14.00
N THR A 221 -12.90 2.25 12.87
CA THR A 221 -13.80 3.41 12.79
C THR A 221 -15.23 3.03 13.18
N TYR A 222 -15.71 1.88 12.74
CA TYR A 222 -17.10 1.45 12.94
C TYR A 222 -17.33 0.76 14.30
N LEU A 223 -16.45 -0.17 14.69
CA LEU A 223 -16.56 -0.96 15.92
C LEU A 223 -15.67 -0.48 17.07
N GLY A 224 -14.68 0.37 16.79
CA GLY A 224 -13.65 0.75 17.75
C GLY A 224 -14.10 1.72 18.84
N LYS A 225 -14.83 1.22 19.86
CA LYS A 225 -15.23 2.01 21.03
C LYS A 225 -14.06 2.43 21.90
N LYS A 226 -13.11 1.51 22.15
CA LYS A 226 -11.88 1.78 22.91
C LYS A 226 -10.76 2.19 21.98
N LYS A 227 -10.18 3.34 22.24
CA LYS A 227 -9.13 3.96 21.42
C LYS A 227 -7.87 4.19 22.24
N TYR A 228 -6.72 4.26 21.58
CA TYR A 228 -5.44 4.63 22.17
C TYR A 228 -4.69 5.60 21.25
N VAL A 229 -3.78 6.37 21.84
CA VAL A 229 -3.01 7.40 21.14
C VAL A 229 -1.65 6.84 20.75
N VAL A 230 -1.26 7.06 19.50
CA VAL A 230 0.03 6.61 18.97
C VAL A 230 0.92 7.81 18.61
N PRO A 231 2.25 7.65 18.63
CA PRO A 231 3.17 8.68 18.21
C PRO A 231 3.01 9.00 16.72
N SER A 232 3.43 10.18 16.34
CA SER A 232 3.46 10.65 14.94
C SER A 232 4.86 11.21 14.63
N TRP A 233 5.26 11.16 13.37
CA TRP A 233 6.46 11.87 12.89
C TRP A 233 6.37 13.36 13.12
N ASN A 234 5.19 13.93 13.00
CA ASN A 234 4.95 15.31 13.36
C ASN A 234 4.57 15.38 14.83
N LEU A 235 5.52 15.81 15.68
CA LEU A 235 5.31 15.96 17.12
C LEU A 235 4.14 16.88 17.51
N LYS A 236 3.62 17.68 16.56
CA LYS A 236 2.45 18.54 16.74
C LYS A 236 1.12 17.80 16.64
N HIS A 237 1.11 16.59 16.11
CA HIS A 237 -0.11 15.79 15.88
C HIS A 237 0.03 14.43 16.54
N ARG A 238 -1.05 13.97 17.16
CA ARG A 238 -1.16 12.60 17.68
C ARG A 238 -2.29 11.91 16.93
N TYR A 239 -2.06 10.68 16.52
CA TYR A 239 -3.06 9.86 15.87
C TYR A 239 -3.72 8.91 16.86
N VAL A 240 -4.96 8.57 16.59
CA VAL A 240 -5.76 7.68 17.42
C VAL A 240 -6.02 6.40 16.64
N ARG A 241 -5.71 5.27 17.26
CA ARG A 241 -6.03 3.94 16.77
C ARG A 241 -7.02 3.26 17.70
N SER A 242 -7.58 2.13 17.30
CA SER A 242 -8.55 1.39 18.12
C SER A 242 -8.10 -0.06 18.34
N TYR A 243 -8.46 -0.61 19.50
CA TYR A 243 -8.20 -2.02 19.79
C TYR A 243 -8.89 -2.96 18.79
N ALA A 244 -10.08 -2.59 18.28
CA ALA A 244 -10.77 -3.38 17.26
C ALA A 244 -10.00 -3.42 15.92
N GLY A 245 -9.40 -2.28 15.51
CA GLY A 245 -8.53 -2.25 14.33
C GLY A 245 -7.29 -3.11 14.51
N SER A 246 -6.61 -2.98 15.64
CA SER A 246 -5.42 -3.80 15.95
C SER A 246 -5.73 -5.30 16.03
N ALA A 247 -6.93 -5.67 16.50
CA ALA A 247 -7.38 -7.05 16.48
C ALA A 247 -7.51 -7.62 15.05
N CYS A 248 -7.85 -6.80 14.06
CA CYS A 248 -7.89 -7.24 12.65
C CYS A 248 -6.49 -7.68 12.17
N VAL A 249 -5.45 -6.93 12.52
CA VAL A 249 -4.08 -7.29 12.16
C VAL A 249 -3.65 -8.58 12.84
N TYR A 250 -3.93 -8.71 14.14
CA TYR A 250 -3.62 -9.91 14.91
C TYR A 250 -4.29 -11.16 14.32
N LEU A 251 -5.59 -11.08 14.06
CA LEU A 251 -6.37 -12.21 13.52
C LEU A 251 -5.95 -12.55 12.09
N ALA A 252 -5.64 -11.56 11.25
CA ALA A 252 -5.11 -11.80 9.91
C ALA A 252 -3.75 -12.53 9.97
N ALA A 253 -2.85 -12.11 10.86
CA ALA A 253 -1.55 -12.76 11.04
C ALA A 253 -1.71 -14.22 11.47
N VAL A 254 -2.58 -14.52 12.45
CA VAL A 254 -2.88 -15.91 12.89
C VAL A 254 -3.47 -16.71 11.73
N LEU A 255 -4.43 -16.16 11.00
CA LEU A 255 -5.08 -16.82 9.88
C LEU A 255 -4.07 -17.25 8.80
N PHE A 256 -3.22 -16.31 8.36
CA PHE A 256 -2.27 -16.60 7.29
C PHE A 256 -1.13 -17.52 7.73
N LEU A 257 -0.70 -17.48 8.98
CA LEU A 257 0.22 -18.50 9.50
C LEU A 257 -0.39 -19.90 9.45
N ILE A 258 -1.66 -20.04 9.81
CA ILE A 258 -2.37 -21.34 9.73
C ILE A 258 -2.52 -21.80 8.29
N LEU A 259 -2.92 -20.90 7.37
CA LEU A 259 -3.11 -21.23 5.95
C LEU A 259 -1.80 -21.64 5.25
N PHE A 260 -0.68 -21.07 5.69
CA PHE A 260 0.64 -21.36 5.14
C PHE A 260 1.48 -22.29 6.03
N ARG A 261 0.84 -23.04 6.94
CA ARG A 261 1.53 -23.93 7.89
C ARG A 261 2.49 -24.90 7.19
N GLU A 262 2.12 -25.43 6.03
CA GLU A 262 2.90 -26.40 5.27
C GLU A 262 4.17 -25.81 4.65
N GLN A 263 4.31 -24.48 4.67
CA GLN A 263 5.52 -23.81 4.20
C GLN A 263 6.64 -23.76 5.26
N PHE A 264 6.36 -24.14 6.50
CA PHE A 264 7.37 -24.22 7.58
C PHE A 264 8.04 -25.59 7.55
N ALA A 265 9.36 -25.63 7.66
CA ALA A 265 10.12 -26.87 7.60
C ALA A 265 9.85 -27.80 8.80
N ASN A 266 9.51 -27.22 9.95
CA ASN A 266 9.28 -27.98 11.17
C ASN A 266 8.29 -27.29 12.13
N ALA A 267 7.85 -28.03 13.14
CA ALA A 267 6.89 -27.53 14.13
C ALA A 267 7.44 -26.38 15.01
N LYS A 268 8.77 -26.33 15.22
CA LYS A 268 9.37 -25.25 16.04
C LYS A 268 9.28 -23.92 15.31
N GLU A 269 9.62 -23.88 14.03
CA GLU A 269 9.45 -22.67 13.19
C GLU A 269 8.01 -22.17 13.23
N PHE A 270 7.04 -23.08 12.94
CA PHE A 270 5.62 -22.74 12.92
C PHE A 270 5.14 -22.17 14.26
N TRP A 271 5.43 -22.85 15.38
CA TRP A 271 4.94 -22.38 16.68
C TRP A 271 5.67 -21.12 17.16
N SER A 272 6.98 -20.97 16.82
CA SER A 272 7.70 -19.72 17.07
C SER A 272 7.10 -18.55 16.31
N ALA A 273 6.77 -18.77 15.02
CA ALA A 273 6.06 -17.77 14.22
C ALA A 273 4.67 -17.47 14.78
N MET A 274 3.91 -18.49 15.19
CA MET A 274 2.57 -18.33 15.78
C MET A 274 2.57 -17.49 17.07
N ILE A 275 3.61 -17.62 17.89
CA ILE A 275 3.73 -16.86 19.15
C ILE A 275 4.24 -15.43 18.89
N LEU A 276 5.20 -15.25 18.00
CA LEU A 276 5.90 -13.98 17.83
C LEU A 276 5.30 -13.08 16.75
N PHE A 277 4.91 -13.62 15.62
CA PHE A 277 4.52 -12.84 14.45
C PHE A 277 3.23 -12.04 14.64
N PRO A 278 2.09 -12.60 15.16
CA PRO A 278 0.86 -11.84 15.32
C PRO A 278 1.00 -10.64 16.26
N PRO A 279 1.58 -10.75 17.46
CA PRO A 279 1.76 -9.57 18.33
C PRO A 279 2.72 -8.55 17.74
N VAL A 280 3.82 -8.97 17.10
CA VAL A 280 4.79 -8.05 16.50
C VAL A 280 4.15 -7.30 15.32
N MET A 281 3.41 -7.97 14.45
CA MET A 281 2.69 -7.31 13.35
C MET A 281 1.66 -6.30 13.86
N THR A 282 0.94 -6.66 14.93
CA THR A 282 -0.04 -5.77 15.57
C THR A 282 0.63 -4.52 16.16
N LEU A 283 1.75 -4.69 16.84
CA LEU A 283 2.53 -3.58 17.40
C LEU A 283 3.15 -2.72 16.28
N SER A 284 3.62 -3.35 15.21
CA SER A 284 4.18 -2.64 14.05
C SER A 284 3.13 -1.72 13.42
N GLU A 285 1.89 -2.21 13.23
CA GLU A 285 0.78 -1.38 12.74
C GLU A 285 0.43 -0.27 13.74
N ALA A 286 0.35 -0.60 15.03
CA ALA A 286 -0.03 0.33 16.07
C ALA A 286 0.94 1.50 16.21
N PHE A 287 2.24 1.26 16.15
CA PHE A 287 3.29 2.24 16.37
C PHE A 287 3.92 2.80 15.10
N ALA A 288 3.57 2.28 13.93
CA ALA A 288 4.05 2.83 12.68
C ALA A 288 3.59 4.29 12.53
N PRO A 289 4.46 5.15 12.04
CA PRO A 289 4.10 6.52 11.74
C PRO A 289 3.01 6.57 10.66
N HIS A 290 2.13 7.56 10.76
CA HIS A 290 1.06 7.77 9.79
C HIS A 290 1.60 7.83 8.36
N SER A 291 0.96 7.15 7.45
CA SER A 291 1.33 6.99 6.03
C SER A 291 2.54 6.08 5.74
N MET A 292 3.17 5.47 6.75
CA MET A 292 4.29 4.52 6.55
C MET A 292 4.05 3.17 7.26
N ASP A 293 2.83 2.91 7.68
CA ASP A 293 2.43 1.67 8.33
C ASP A 293 2.73 0.44 7.46
N THR A 294 2.30 0.47 6.20
CA THR A 294 2.51 -0.62 5.25
C THR A 294 3.98 -1.05 5.09
N PRO A 295 4.93 -0.19 4.70
CA PRO A 295 6.31 -0.61 4.52
C PRO A 295 7.00 -1.00 5.84
N ILE A 296 6.63 -0.39 6.97
CA ILE A 296 7.18 -0.76 8.27
C ILE A 296 6.69 -2.13 8.69
N MET A 297 5.39 -2.42 8.54
CA MET A 297 4.84 -3.74 8.80
C MET A 297 5.50 -4.81 7.92
N MET A 298 5.70 -4.52 6.63
CA MET A 298 6.39 -5.42 5.72
C MET A 298 7.82 -5.68 6.16
N LEU A 299 8.60 -4.64 6.40
CA LEU A 299 10.00 -4.77 6.79
C LEU A 299 10.16 -5.59 8.08
N ILE A 300 9.37 -5.28 9.10
CA ILE A 300 9.42 -5.99 10.39
C ILE A 300 8.92 -7.42 10.23
N GLY A 301 7.79 -7.62 9.51
CA GLY A 301 7.20 -8.94 9.31
C GLY A 301 8.12 -9.88 8.52
N PHE A 302 8.69 -9.42 7.42
CA PHE A 302 9.65 -10.20 6.63
C PHE A 302 10.91 -10.52 7.43
N SER A 303 11.49 -9.53 8.11
CA SER A 303 12.69 -9.74 8.91
C SER A 303 12.46 -10.75 10.04
N LEU A 304 11.31 -10.67 10.70
CA LEU A 304 10.96 -11.58 11.78
C LEU A 304 10.76 -13.03 11.26
N LEU A 305 9.96 -13.22 10.21
CA LEU A 305 9.74 -14.56 9.64
C LEU A 305 11.03 -15.15 9.09
N PHE A 306 11.84 -14.37 8.37
CA PHE A 306 13.14 -14.80 7.91
C PHE A 306 14.04 -15.23 9.09
N GLY A 307 14.11 -14.41 10.15
CA GLY A 307 14.91 -14.74 11.33
C GLY A 307 14.46 -16.03 12.02
N ILE A 308 13.16 -16.28 12.12
CA ILE A 308 12.62 -17.51 12.69
C ILE A 308 13.04 -18.71 11.85
N CYS A 309 12.85 -18.69 10.53
CA CYS A 309 13.20 -19.80 9.65
C CYS A 309 14.72 -20.00 9.48
N ALA A 310 15.53 -18.96 9.72
CA ALA A 310 16.98 -19.09 9.66
C ALA A 310 17.60 -19.63 10.96
N ILE A 311 16.88 -19.53 12.11
CA ILE A 311 17.38 -19.97 13.43
C ILE A 311 16.93 -21.39 13.76
N PHE A 312 15.74 -21.78 13.37
CA PHE A 312 15.13 -23.06 13.75
C PHE A 312 15.06 -24.05 12.60
#